data_bda226bbe1ec3754dbff0d72cc55b077
#
_entry.id   bda226bbe1ec3754dbff0d72cc55b077
#
_cell.length_a   1.000
_cell.length_b   1.000
_cell.length_c   1.000
_cell.angle_alpha   90.00
_cell.angle_beta   90.00
_cell.angle_gamma   90.00
#
_symmetry.space_group_name_H-M   'P 1'
#
loop_
_entity.id
_entity.type
_entity.pdbx_description
1 polymer ?
#
loop_
_entity_poly.entity_id
_entity_poly.type
_entity_poly.pdbx_seq_one_letter_code
_entity_poly.pdbx_strand_id
1 'polypeptide(L)'
;KINEIPATYVWCLVADGADSIFAGTGNPGSIFKVSHDGDVIEYFKTPELHVQALVIDSTGNIYAGTLPHGRIYRVTSKGEGEMFCELPVPYIWDMVSDKSGNIYAATGDNGVIYKITDNGTVSILFDSPSSNILDLVIDDAGNIYASCEPEGLIYKITPNGNASVLYDADEDEIHCLAIDNNGILYAGTSSGTPPVLRTPAPPAQPEAQLQLLMENFPADPTDVWLNDFLSENDIEAAEPPLKNNAYAENGMR
;
A
#
# COMPACT_ATOMS: atom_id res chain seq x y z
N LYS A 1 -4.70 13.22 25.98
CA LYS A 1 -4.54 14.20 24.90
C LYS A 1 -3.31 13.78 24.11
N ILE A 2 -3.46 13.47 22.83
CA ILE A 2 -2.33 13.19 21.94
C ILE A 2 -1.71 14.52 21.53
N ASN A 3 -0.39 14.60 21.58
CA ASN A 3 0.34 15.74 21.06
C ASN A 3 0.33 15.70 19.52
N GLU A 4 0.59 16.84 18.90
CA GLU A 4 0.63 16.95 17.45
C GLU A 4 1.90 16.28 16.89
N ILE A 5 1.76 15.53 15.81
CA ILE A 5 2.89 15.01 15.03
C ILE A 5 3.35 16.15 14.11
N PRO A 6 4.62 16.61 14.18
CA PRO A 6 5.12 17.72 13.38
C PRO A 6 5.44 17.28 11.94
N ALA A 7 4.42 16.89 11.19
CA ALA A 7 4.51 16.47 9.79
C ALA A 7 3.29 16.95 9.00
N THR A 8 3.44 17.14 7.69
CA THR A 8 2.34 17.59 6.84
C THR A 8 1.29 16.47 6.69
N TYR A 9 1.75 15.23 6.60
CA TYR A 9 0.89 14.07 6.37
C TYR A 9 1.26 12.93 7.31
N VAL A 10 0.25 12.17 7.75
CA VAL A 10 0.39 10.86 8.40
C VAL A 10 -0.23 9.85 7.45
N TRP A 11 0.60 8.97 6.88
CA TRP A 11 0.20 8.03 5.85
C TRP A 11 -0.26 6.69 6.42
N CYS A 12 0.48 6.19 7.38
CA CYS A 12 0.26 4.86 7.94
C CYS A 12 0.50 4.83 9.44
N LEU A 13 -0.11 3.86 10.08
CA LEU A 13 0.03 3.59 11.51
C LEU A 13 0.25 2.10 11.73
N VAL A 14 1.13 1.76 12.67
CA VAL A 14 1.30 0.38 13.13
C VAL A 14 1.40 0.35 14.65
N ALA A 15 0.70 -0.60 15.29
CA ALA A 15 0.72 -0.77 16.74
C ALA A 15 1.99 -1.52 17.19
N ASP A 16 2.64 -1.02 18.23
CA ASP A 16 3.74 -1.68 18.95
C ASP A 16 3.17 -2.30 20.24
N GLY A 17 2.51 -3.44 20.08
CA GLY A 17 1.86 -4.11 21.21
C GLY A 17 0.77 -3.25 21.88
N ALA A 18 0.83 -3.11 23.21
CA ALA A 18 -0.22 -2.46 24.00
C ALA A 18 0.03 -0.96 24.26
N ASP A 19 1.26 -0.47 24.12
CA ASP A 19 1.66 0.79 24.79
C ASP A 19 2.00 1.93 23.84
N SER A 20 2.18 1.66 22.54
CA SER A 20 2.53 2.71 21.60
C SER A 20 2.12 2.37 20.17
N ILE A 21 2.12 3.40 19.31
CA ILE A 21 1.97 3.26 17.87
C ILE A 21 3.13 3.96 17.17
N PHE A 22 3.49 3.47 16.00
CA PHE A 22 4.38 4.18 15.09
C PHE A 22 3.56 4.75 13.95
N ALA A 23 3.90 5.99 13.57
CA ALA A 23 3.27 6.73 12.49
C ALA A 23 4.31 7.00 11.40
N GLY A 24 4.04 6.58 10.19
CA GLY A 24 4.78 6.94 8.99
C GLY A 24 4.24 8.24 8.41
N THR A 25 5.15 9.17 8.09
CA THR A 25 4.78 10.54 7.72
C THR A 25 5.35 10.95 6.38
N GLY A 26 4.79 12.03 5.85
CA GLY A 26 5.28 12.69 4.65
C GLY A 26 5.60 14.15 4.88
N ASN A 27 6.61 14.62 4.17
CA ASN A 27 7.15 15.96 4.20
C ASN A 27 7.37 16.52 5.62
N PRO A 28 8.33 15.97 6.38
CA PRO A 28 9.36 15.00 5.99
C PRO A 28 8.92 13.53 6.12
N GLY A 29 9.66 12.62 5.43
CA GLY A 29 9.50 11.18 5.55
C GLY A 29 10.16 10.66 6.82
N SER A 30 9.42 10.63 7.91
CA SER A 30 9.88 10.22 9.24
C SER A 30 8.95 9.18 9.85
N ILE A 31 9.47 8.43 10.81
CA ILE A 31 8.68 7.57 11.69
C ILE A 31 8.59 8.27 13.04
N PHE A 32 7.38 8.51 13.52
CA PHE A 32 7.14 9.00 14.87
C PHE A 32 6.62 7.90 15.75
N LYS A 33 7.09 7.84 16.98
CA LYS A 33 6.54 7.00 18.03
C LYS A 33 5.60 7.84 18.90
N VAL A 34 4.37 7.34 19.06
CA VAL A 34 3.35 7.95 19.93
C VAL A 34 3.08 6.99 21.06
N SER A 35 3.37 7.41 22.30
CA SER A 35 3.12 6.62 23.50
C SER A 35 1.65 6.64 23.91
N HIS A 36 1.24 5.71 24.78
CA HIS A 36 -0.11 5.69 25.36
C HIS A 36 -0.48 7.01 26.06
N ASP A 37 0.49 7.68 26.68
CA ASP A 37 0.28 8.96 27.36
C ASP A 37 0.18 10.16 26.40
N GLY A 38 0.40 9.91 25.10
CA GLY A 38 0.31 10.89 24.03
C GLY A 38 1.61 11.64 23.75
N ASP A 39 2.74 11.19 24.31
CA ASP A 39 4.05 11.75 23.95
C ASP A 39 4.44 11.34 22.55
N VAL A 40 4.94 12.30 21.76
CA VAL A 40 5.35 12.13 20.37
C VAL A 40 6.85 12.38 20.26
N ILE A 41 7.58 11.39 19.72
CA ILE A 41 9.01 11.52 19.46
C ILE A 41 9.31 11.14 18.02
N GLU A 42 10.20 11.86 17.34
CA GLU A 42 10.76 11.41 16.06
C GLU A 42 11.67 10.21 16.35
N TYR A 43 11.25 9.05 15.85
CA TYR A 43 11.91 7.79 16.12
C TYR A 43 13.01 7.48 15.11
N PHE A 44 12.71 7.76 13.83
CA PHE A 44 13.67 7.63 12.74
C PHE A 44 13.31 8.58 11.60
N LYS A 45 14.32 9.21 11.00
CA LYS A 45 14.16 10.07 9.83
C LYS A 45 14.81 9.42 8.63
N THR A 46 14.04 9.22 7.57
CA THR A 46 14.56 8.74 6.29
C THR A 46 15.08 9.90 5.44
N PRO A 47 15.93 9.66 4.43
CA PRO A 47 16.24 10.67 3.41
C PRO A 47 15.13 10.82 2.34
N GLU A 48 14.04 10.04 2.47
CA GLU A 48 12.95 10.00 1.51
C GLU A 48 11.84 11.01 1.87
N LEU A 49 10.99 11.35 0.90
CA LEU A 49 9.92 12.32 1.10
C LEU A 49 8.80 11.76 1.97
N HIS A 50 8.46 10.48 1.78
CA HIS A 50 7.33 9.87 2.46
C HIS A 50 7.70 8.48 2.99
N VAL A 51 7.20 8.16 4.18
CA VAL A 51 7.06 6.82 4.73
C VAL A 51 5.60 6.42 4.55
N GLN A 52 5.32 5.63 3.52
CA GLN A 52 3.95 5.29 3.11
C GLN A 52 3.42 4.06 3.82
N ALA A 53 4.28 3.09 4.09
CA ALA A 53 3.92 1.82 4.70
C ALA A 53 4.83 1.49 5.88
N LEU A 54 4.27 0.90 6.93
CA LEU A 54 5.01 0.42 8.09
C LEU A 54 4.55 -0.99 8.46
N VAL A 55 5.50 -1.85 8.76
CA VAL A 55 5.23 -3.15 9.38
C VAL A 55 6.25 -3.45 10.48
N ILE A 56 5.84 -4.15 11.52
CA ILE A 56 6.70 -4.61 12.61
C ILE A 56 6.85 -6.12 12.50
N ASP A 57 8.08 -6.60 12.53
CA ASP A 57 8.35 -8.05 12.58
C ASP A 57 8.20 -8.61 14.02
N SER A 58 8.23 -9.94 14.14
CA SER A 58 8.12 -10.64 15.42
C SER A 58 9.27 -10.35 16.39
N THR A 59 10.35 -9.70 15.94
CA THR A 59 11.52 -9.32 16.75
C THR A 59 11.49 -7.85 17.16
N GLY A 60 10.47 -7.09 16.71
CA GLY A 60 10.28 -5.67 17.02
C GLY A 60 11.06 -4.72 16.13
N ASN A 61 11.61 -5.18 14.99
CA ASN A 61 12.13 -4.28 13.98
C ASN A 61 10.99 -3.70 13.17
N ILE A 62 11.09 -2.42 12.83
CA ILE A 62 10.16 -1.72 11.96
C ILE A 62 10.73 -1.73 10.55
N TYR A 63 9.92 -2.08 9.58
CA TYR A 63 10.23 -1.90 8.17
C TYR A 63 9.37 -0.78 7.62
N ALA A 64 10.03 0.18 6.95
CA ALA A 64 9.40 1.38 6.41
C ALA A 64 9.53 1.41 4.89
N GLY A 65 8.41 1.25 4.20
CA GLY A 65 8.28 1.41 2.76
C GLY A 65 8.15 2.89 2.42
N THR A 66 8.98 3.35 1.48
CA THR A 66 9.11 4.77 1.17
C THR A 66 8.90 5.07 -0.29
N LEU A 67 8.63 6.33 -0.59
CA LEU A 67 8.64 6.88 -1.94
C LEU A 67 9.42 8.20 -1.98
N PRO A 68 9.96 8.59 -3.17
CA PRO A 68 9.63 8.07 -4.52
C PRO A 68 10.58 6.97 -5.04
N HIS A 69 11.47 6.39 -4.25
CA HIS A 69 12.52 5.50 -4.77
C HIS A 69 12.27 4.01 -4.47
N GLY A 70 11.11 3.63 -3.93
CA GLY A 70 10.81 2.23 -3.63
C GLY A 70 11.75 1.58 -2.62
N ARG A 71 12.30 2.36 -1.68
CA ARG A 71 13.24 1.88 -0.68
C ARG A 71 12.51 1.39 0.56
N ILE A 72 13.04 0.33 1.14
CA ILE A 72 12.61 -0.18 2.44
C ILE A 72 13.74 0.03 3.42
N TYR A 73 13.45 0.69 4.53
CA TYR A 73 14.37 0.89 5.65
C TYR A 73 14.01 -0.07 6.77
N ARG A 74 15.02 -0.69 7.39
CA ARG A 74 14.86 -1.46 8.63
C ARG A 74 15.32 -0.61 9.80
N VAL A 75 14.44 -0.45 10.78
CA VAL A 75 14.71 0.34 11.99
C VAL A 75 14.60 -0.57 13.20
N THR A 76 15.66 -0.63 13.98
CA THR A 76 15.73 -1.46 15.19
C THR A 76 14.89 -0.88 16.32
N SER A 77 14.63 -1.66 17.36
CA SER A 77 13.95 -1.21 18.60
C SER A 77 14.65 -0.06 19.33
N LYS A 78 15.85 0.34 18.89
CA LYS A 78 16.59 1.50 19.42
C LYS A 78 16.43 2.76 18.58
N GLY A 79 15.66 2.71 17.48
CA GLY A 79 15.53 3.82 16.55
C GLY A 79 16.72 3.99 15.59
N GLU A 80 17.63 3.02 15.53
CA GLU A 80 18.72 2.99 14.56
C GLU A 80 18.24 2.32 13.28
N GLY A 81 18.37 2.99 12.12
CA GLY A 81 17.85 2.49 10.86
C GLY A 81 18.88 2.50 9.74
N GLU A 82 18.73 1.55 8.83
CA GLU A 82 19.52 1.41 7.59
C GLU A 82 18.62 1.08 6.42
N MET A 83 19.07 1.40 5.21
CA MET A 83 18.38 0.93 3.99
C MET A 83 18.53 -0.60 3.93
N PHE A 84 17.39 -1.29 3.91
CA PHE A 84 17.33 -2.75 3.91
C PHE A 84 17.36 -3.32 2.49
N CYS A 85 16.53 -2.76 1.61
CA CYS A 85 16.53 -3.07 0.17
C CYS A 85 15.90 -1.95 -0.63
N GLU A 86 16.02 -2.04 -1.95
CA GLU A 86 15.38 -1.15 -2.92
C GLU A 86 14.63 -2.01 -3.94
N LEU A 87 13.35 -1.68 -4.17
CA LEU A 87 12.51 -2.33 -5.17
C LEU A 87 12.63 -1.59 -6.50
N PRO A 88 12.47 -2.27 -7.65
CA PRO A 88 12.58 -1.63 -8.97
C PRO A 88 11.30 -0.85 -9.36
N VAL A 89 10.65 -0.22 -8.40
CA VAL A 89 9.40 0.55 -8.55
C VAL A 89 9.44 1.77 -7.63
N PRO A 90 8.80 2.89 -8.00
CA PRO A 90 8.83 4.10 -7.16
C PRO A 90 7.90 4.02 -5.94
N TYR A 91 6.79 3.28 -6.03
CA TYR A 91 5.71 3.35 -5.06
C TYR A 91 5.54 2.04 -4.31
N ILE A 92 5.65 2.10 -2.98
CA ILE A 92 5.27 1.03 -2.05
C ILE A 92 4.03 1.54 -1.31
N TRP A 93 2.87 0.94 -1.60
CA TRP A 93 1.61 1.38 -1.01
C TRP A 93 1.35 0.79 0.37
N ASP A 94 1.63 -0.50 0.52
CA ASP A 94 1.43 -1.20 1.78
C ASP A 94 2.43 -2.35 1.97
N MET A 95 2.58 -2.81 3.22
CA MET A 95 3.44 -3.93 3.56
C MET A 95 2.84 -4.76 4.70
N VAL A 96 2.99 -6.09 4.59
CA VAL A 96 2.68 -7.04 5.66
C VAL A 96 3.87 -7.96 5.92
N SER A 97 3.93 -8.56 7.11
CA SER A 97 4.96 -9.55 7.46
C SER A 97 4.35 -10.91 7.82
N ASP A 98 5.04 -11.98 7.45
CA ASP A 98 4.68 -13.32 7.93
C ASP A 98 5.41 -13.69 9.24
N LYS A 99 4.99 -14.80 9.82
CA LYS A 99 5.58 -15.33 11.07
C LYS A 99 7.04 -15.76 10.94
N SER A 100 7.56 -15.87 9.70
CA SER A 100 8.94 -16.23 9.40
C SER A 100 9.84 -15.00 9.20
N GLY A 101 9.27 -13.79 9.30
CA GLY A 101 9.98 -12.52 9.12
C GLY A 101 10.15 -12.10 7.67
N ASN A 102 9.47 -12.75 6.71
CA ASN A 102 9.41 -12.21 5.36
C ASN A 102 8.47 -11.02 5.31
N ILE A 103 8.84 -10.02 4.53
CA ILE A 103 8.01 -8.84 4.23
C ILE A 103 7.40 -9.03 2.84
N TYR A 104 6.16 -8.64 2.70
CA TYR A 104 5.46 -8.57 1.43
C TYR A 104 5.08 -7.12 1.17
N ALA A 105 5.44 -6.60 0.00
CA ALA A 105 5.22 -5.20 -0.36
C ALA A 105 4.29 -5.09 -1.57
N ALA A 106 3.20 -4.37 -1.40
CA ALA A 106 2.28 -3.96 -2.45
C ALA A 106 2.84 -2.74 -3.17
N THR A 107 2.78 -2.73 -4.50
CA THR A 107 3.38 -1.67 -5.30
C THR A 107 2.45 -1.09 -6.36
N GLY A 108 2.76 0.14 -6.77
CA GLY A 108 2.12 0.83 -7.89
C GLY A 108 2.89 0.69 -9.19
N ASP A 109 2.33 1.27 -10.25
CA ASP A 109 2.78 1.29 -11.63
C ASP A 109 2.69 -0.05 -12.38
N ASN A 110 2.94 -1.17 -11.70
CA ASN A 110 2.88 -2.50 -12.32
C ASN A 110 2.09 -3.52 -11.49
N GLY A 111 1.52 -3.11 -10.34
CA GLY A 111 0.69 -3.97 -9.51
C GLY A 111 1.38 -5.26 -9.05
N VAL A 112 2.64 -5.18 -8.64
CA VAL A 112 3.44 -6.34 -8.23
C VAL A 112 3.46 -6.46 -6.70
N ILE A 113 3.34 -7.67 -6.19
CA ILE A 113 3.67 -7.98 -4.79
C ILE A 113 5.06 -8.58 -4.75
N TYR A 114 5.97 -7.89 -4.10
CA TYR A 114 7.31 -8.40 -3.83
C TYR A 114 7.35 -9.13 -2.50
N LYS A 115 8.08 -10.25 -2.47
CA LYS A 115 8.49 -10.92 -1.26
C LYS A 115 9.94 -10.57 -0.97
N ILE A 116 10.20 -10.07 0.23
CA ILE A 116 11.53 -9.74 0.75
C ILE A 116 11.79 -10.66 1.94
N THR A 117 12.85 -11.45 1.86
CA THR A 117 13.24 -12.34 2.95
C THR A 117 13.95 -11.56 4.06
N ASP A 118 14.12 -12.17 5.24
CA ASP A 118 14.80 -11.60 6.41
C ASP A 118 16.24 -11.14 6.15
N ASN A 119 16.88 -11.69 5.11
CA ASN A 119 18.22 -11.28 4.66
C ASN A 119 18.21 -10.22 3.54
N GLY A 120 17.05 -9.67 3.18
CA GLY A 120 16.90 -8.63 2.15
C GLY A 120 16.84 -9.14 0.72
N THR A 121 16.73 -10.46 0.48
CA THR A 121 16.57 -10.98 -0.89
C THR A 121 15.16 -10.69 -1.40
N VAL A 122 15.08 -9.99 -2.54
CA VAL A 122 13.83 -9.59 -3.20
C VAL A 122 13.46 -10.59 -4.29
N SER A 123 12.18 -10.96 -4.34
CA SER A 123 11.60 -11.79 -5.41
C SER A 123 10.15 -11.37 -5.65
N ILE A 124 9.63 -11.60 -6.86
CA ILE A 124 8.21 -11.42 -7.16
C ILE A 124 7.44 -12.59 -6.56
N LEU A 125 6.41 -12.28 -5.77
CA LEU A 125 5.44 -13.27 -5.30
C LEU A 125 4.25 -13.38 -6.26
N PHE A 126 3.74 -12.24 -6.70
CA PHE A 126 2.59 -12.13 -7.58
C PHE A 126 2.72 -10.91 -8.47
N ASP A 127 2.42 -11.08 -9.75
CA ASP A 127 2.38 -10.03 -10.76
C ASP A 127 0.92 -9.93 -11.22
N SER A 128 0.26 -8.83 -10.81
CA SER A 128 -1.16 -8.60 -11.09
C SER A 128 -1.34 -8.02 -12.50
N PRO A 129 -2.44 -8.31 -13.18
CA PRO A 129 -2.83 -7.55 -14.36
C PRO A 129 -3.26 -6.11 -14.05
N SER A 130 -3.59 -5.78 -12.78
CA SER A 130 -3.96 -4.44 -12.34
C SER A 130 -2.74 -3.55 -12.19
N SER A 131 -2.92 -2.24 -12.35
CA SER A 131 -1.81 -1.27 -12.28
C SER A 131 -1.29 -1.08 -10.85
N ASN A 132 -2.19 -1.12 -9.87
CA ASN A 132 -1.85 -0.87 -8.47
C ASN A 132 -2.40 -1.97 -7.57
N ILE A 133 -1.62 -2.33 -6.57
CA ILE A 133 -2.05 -3.05 -5.38
C ILE A 133 -1.99 -2.08 -4.22
N LEU A 134 -3.16 -1.74 -3.65
CA LEU A 134 -3.29 -0.65 -2.70
C LEU A 134 -3.08 -1.09 -1.25
N ASP A 135 -3.56 -2.28 -0.89
CA ASP A 135 -3.54 -2.76 0.50
C ASP A 135 -3.37 -4.27 0.58
N LEU A 136 -2.76 -4.73 1.66
CA LEU A 136 -2.50 -6.14 1.95
C LEU A 136 -2.95 -6.50 3.36
N VAL A 137 -3.56 -7.66 3.49
CA VAL A 137 -3.68 -8.34 4.79
C VAL A 137 -3.24 -9.79 4.68
N ILE A 138 -2.74 -10.34 5.76
CA ILE A 138 -2.24 -11.72 5.82
C ILE A 138 -2.97 -12.50 6.90
N ASP A 139 -3.42 -13.72 6.58
CA ASP A 139 -4.06 -14.61 7.55
C ASP A 139 -3.03 -15.48 8.30
N ASP A 140 -3.51 -16.19 9.31
CA ASP A 140 -2.68 -17.09 10.13
C ASP A 140 -2.03 -18.24 9.36
N ALA A 141 -2.60 -18.61 8.21
CA ALA A 141 -2.06 -19.64 7.32
C ALA A 141 -1.01 -19.08 6.33
N GLY A 142 -0.81 -17.76 6.35
CA GLY A 142 0.12 -17.06 5.46
C GLY A 142 -0.45 -16.74 4.08
N ASN A 143 -1.77 -16.86 3.88
CA ASN A 143 -2.38 -16.36 2.66
C ASN A 143 -2.46 -14.84 2.73
N ILE A 144 -2.13 -14.19 1.62
CA ILE A 144 -2.21 -12.75 1.46
C ILE A 144 -3.49 -12.43 0.69
N TYR A 145 -4.21 -11.42 1.17
CA TYR A 145 -5.33 -10.83 0.48
C TYR A 145 -4.89 -9.45 0.02
N ALA A 146 -5.08 -9.16 -1.27
CA ALA A 146 -4.58 -7.96 -1.92
C ALA A 146 -5.70 -7.24 -2.64
N SER A 147 -5.88 -5.96 -2.37
CA SER A 147 -6.84 -5.10 -3.06
C SER A 147 -6.19 -4.40 -4.25
N CYS A 148 -6.94 -4.18 -5.31
CA CYS A 148 -6.46 -3.65 -6.57
C CYS A 148 -7.26 -2.46 -7.08
N GLU A 149 -6.57 -1.68 -7.92
CA GLU A 149 -7.10 -0.58 -8.72
C GLU A 149 -6.54 -0.73 -10.15
N PRO A 150 -7.30 -0.44 -11.23
CA PRO A 150 -8.68 0.11 -11.26
C PRO A 150 -9.80 -0.94 -11.29
N GLU A 151 -9.51 -2.24 -11.22
CA GLU A 151 -10.51 -3.28 -11.47
C GLU A 151 -11.36 -3.64 -10.24
N GLY A 152 -11.10 -3.06 -9.06
CA GLY A 152 -11.86 -3.36 -7.84
C GLY A 152 -11.81 -4.83 -7.41
N LEU A 153 -10.67 -5.52 -7.67
CA LEU A 153 -10.51 -6.92 -7.35
C LEU A 153 -9.88 -7.14 -5.99
N ILE A 154 -10.26 -8.22 -5.33
CA ILE A 154 -9.51 -8.78 -4.21
C ILE A 154 -8.93 -10.11 -4.66
N TYR A 155 -7.60 -10.21 -4.62
CA TYR A 155 -6.91 -11.48 -4.82
C TYR A 155 -6.66 -12.17 -3.50
N LYS A 156 -6.79 -13.52 -3.51
CA LYS A 156 -6.22 -14.39 -2.48
C LYS A 156 -4.98 -15.06 -3.06
N ILE A 157 -3.84 -14.87 -2.41
CA ILE A 157 -2.53 -15.36 -2.85
C ILE A 157 -1.99 -16.29 -1.76
N THR A 158 -1.67 -17.52 -2.13
CA THR A 158 -1.06 -18.48 -1.21
C THR A 158 0.42 -18.15 -0.98
N PRO A 159 1.07 -18.68 0.09
CA PRO A 159 2.50 -18.48 0.34
C PRO A 159 3.42 -18.90 -0.83
N ASN A 160 2.93 -19.76 -1.73
CA ASN A 160 3.65 -20.22 -2.92
C ASN A 160 3.39 -19.35 -4.16
N GLY A 161 2.65 -18.24 -4.03
CA GLY A 161 2.34 -17.33 -5.13
C GLY A 161 1.17 -17.75 -6.03
N ASN A 162 0.44 -18.82 -5.69
CA ASN A 162 -0.78 -19.16 -6.44
C ASN A 162 -1.88 -18.17 -6.07
N ALA A 163 -2.34 -17.41 -7.06
CA ALA A 163 -3.36 -16.39 -6.90
C ALA A 163 -4.71 -16.81 -7.49
N SER A 164 -5.78 -16.34 -6.89
CA SER A 164 -7.15 -16.43 -7.40
C SER A 164 -7.91 -15.17 -7.03
N VAL A 165 -8.82 -14.74 -7.91
CA VAL A 165 -9.76 -13.67 -7.57
C VAL A 165 -10.71 -14.21 -6.51
N LEU A 166 -10.75 -13.54 -5.36
CA LEU A 166 -11.66 -13.85 -4.27
C LEU A 166 -12.97 -13.07 -4.42
N TYR A 167 -12.88 -11.84 -4.83
CA TYR A 167 -14.00 -10.93 -4.97
C TYR A 167 -13.76 -9.95 -6.12
N ASP A 168 -14.86 -9.59 -6.80
CA ASP A 168 -14.92 -8.62 -7.89
C ASP A 168 -15.99 -7.61 -7.50
N ALA A 169 -15.57 -6.40 -7.14
CA ALA A 169 -16.45 -5.34 -6.70
C ALA A 169 -17.15 -4.67 -7.88
N ASP A 170 -18.30 -4.06 -7.61
CA ASP A 170 -18.95 -3.17 -8.58
C ASP A 170 -18.23 -1.80 -8.67
N GLU A 171 -17.43 -1.48 -7.64
CA GLU A 171 -16.61 -0.28 -7.53
C GLU A 171 -15.23 -0.51 -8.16
N ASP A 172 -14.65 0.54 -8.72
CA ASP A 172 -13.37 0.46 -9.44
C ASP A 172 -12.18 0.28 -8.49
N GLU A 173 -12.34 0.68 -7.23
CA GLU A 173 -11.24 0.76 -6.27
C GLU A 173 -11.59 0.12 -4.92
N ILE A 174 -10.64 -0.64 -4.37
CA ILE A 174 -10.69 -1.14 -3.00
C ILE A 174 -9.47 -0.61 -2.27
N HIS A 175 -9.69 0.40 -1.42
CA HIS A 175 -8.61 1.16 -0.77
C HIS A 175 -8.04 0.51 0.47
N CYS A 176 -8.84 -0.24 1.21
CA CYS A 176 -8.38 -0.85 2.45
C CYS A 176 -9.04 -2.21 2.71
N LEU A 177 -8.26 -3.06 3.35
CA LEU A 177 -8.66 -4.39 3.81
C LEU A 177 -8.43 -4.51 5.31
N ALA A 178 -9.23 -5.31 5.96
CA ALA A 178 -8.98 -5.76 7.32
C ALA A 178 -9.46 -7.22 7.46
N ILE A 179 -8.74 -8.01 8.25
CA ILE A 179 -9.15 -9.38 8.58
C ILE A 179 -9.30 -9.52 10.09
N ASP A 180 -10.41 -10.08 10.54
CA ASP A 180 -10.63 -10.30 11.96
C ASP A 180 -10.09 -11.66 12.43
N ASN A 181 -10.12 -11.89 13.75
CA ASN A 181 -9.64 -13.13 14.35
C ASN A 181 -10.47 -14.39 13.97
N ASN A 182 -11.63 -14.22 13.32
CA ASN A 182 -12.46 -15.31 12.81
C ASN A 182 -12.18 -15.59 11.33
N GLY A 183 -11.29 -14.82 10.70
CA GLY A 183 -10.97 -14.91 9.28
C GLY A 183 -11.99 -14.20 8.38
N ILE A 184 -12.82 -13.30 8.93
CA ILE A 184 -13.71 -12.47 8.13
C ILE A 184 -12.90 -11.31 7.55
N LEU A 185 -12.95 -11.17 6.23
CA LEU A 185 -12.31 -10.10 5.49
C LEU A 185 -13.31 -8.95 5.29
N TYR A 186 -12.86 -7.73 5.61
CA TYR A 186 -13.57 -6.49 5.40
C TYR A 186 -12.84 -5.68 4.33
N ALA A 187 -13.59 -4.98 3.48
CA ALA A 187 -13.03 -4.14 2.43
C ALA A 187 -13.74 -2.79 2.41
N GLY A 188 -12.96 -1.72 2.26
CA GLY A 188 -13.46 -0.37 1.99
C GLY A 188 -13.28 -0.05 0.52
N THR A 189 -14.38 0.34 -0.15
CA THR A 189 -14.42 0.58 -1.60
C THR A 189 -14.77 2.04 -1.91
N SER A 190 -14.34 2.52 -3.08
CA SER A 190 -14.83 3.77 -3.64
C SER A 190 -15.15 3.64 -5.13
N SER A 191 -16.07 4.48 -5.62
CA SER A 191 -16.31 4.65 -7.03
C SER A 191 -16.57 6.11 -7.36
N GLY A 192 -16.16 6.55 -8.55
CA GLY A 192 -16.47 7.88 -9.07
C GLY A 192 -17.96 8.11 -9.36
N THR A 193 -18.80 7.08 -9.25
CA THR A 193 -20.26 7.14 -9.43
C THR A 193 -20.99 7.02 -8.10
N PRO A 194 -22.08 7.79 -7.86
CA PRO A 194 -22.87 7.64 -6.65
C PRO A 194 -23.39 6.20 -6.48
N PRO A 195 -23.36 5.63 -5.26
CA PRO A 195 -23.80 4.26 -5.04
C PRO A 195 -25.26 4.08 -5.43
N VAL A 196 -25.54 3.09 -6.25
CA VAL A 196 -26.90 2.61 -6.47
C VAL A 196 -27.25 1.72 -5.28
N LEU A 197 -28.19 2.15 -4.44
CA LEU A 197 -28.68 1.34 -3.32
C LEU A 197 -29.22 0.00 -3.84
N ARG A 198 -28.43 -1.05 -3.69
CA ARG A 198 -28.85 -2.42 -4.02
C ARG A 198 -29.47 -3.09 -2.78
N THR A 199 -30.58 -3.78 -2.98
CA THR A 199 -31.12 -4.68 -1.96
C THR A 199 -30.14 -5.83 -1.73
N PRO A 200 -29.89 -6.22 -0.46
CA PRO A 200 -28.94 -7.29 -0.15
C PRO A 200 -29.28 -8.58 -0.89
N ALA A 201 -28.27 -9.19 -1.51
CA ALA A 201 -28.37 -10.52 -2.07
C ALA A 201 -28.55 -11.56 -0.93
N PRO A 202 -29.26 -12.67 -1.16
CA PRO A 202 -29.39 -13.71 -0.14
C PRO A 202 -28.02 -14.31 0.24
N PRO A 203 -27.82 -14.74 1.49
CA PRO A 203 -26.53 -15.18 2.01
C PRO A 203 -25.98 -16.35 1.21
N ALA A 204 -24.78 -16.17 0.67
CA ALA A 204 -23.98 -17.24 0.09
C ALA A 204 -23.42 -18.15 1.20
N GLN A 205 -23.21 -19.42 0.89
CA GLN A 205 -22.74 -20.46 1.81
C GLN A 205 -21.34 -20.17 2.39
N PRO A 206 -20.91 -20.80 3.51
CA PRO A 206 -19.86 -20.34 4.40
C PRO A 206 -18.45 -20.56 3.82
N GLU A 207 -18.09 -19.71 2.89
CA GLU A 207 -16.72 -19.41 2.53
C GLU A 207 -16.58 -17.91 2.80
N ALA A 208 -15.60 -17.52 3.60
CA ALA A 208 -15.31 -16.18 4.10
C ALA A 208 -16.37 -15.09 3.78
N GLN A 209 -17.19 -14.68 4.75
CA GLN A 209 -18.17 -13.62 4.54
C GLN A 209 -17.41 -12.30 4.35
N LEU A 210 -17.46 -11.75 3.14
CA LEU A 210 -16.99 -10.41 2.85
C LEU A 210 -18.06 -9.42 3.27
N GLN A 211 -17.74 -8.52 4.19
CA GLN A 211 -18.66 -7.47 4.61
C GLN A 211 -18.11 -6.12 4.07
N LEU A 212 -18.80 -5.56 3.09
CA LEU A 212 -18.46 -4.26 2.49
C LEU A 212 -18.90 -3.13 3.41
N LEU A 213 -17.96 -2.27 3.78
CA LEU A 213 -18.22 -0.97 4.37
C LEU A 213 -18.07 0.06 3.25
N MET A 214 -19.17 0.69 2.86
CA MET A 214 -19.15 1.78 1.88
C MET A 214 -19.03 3.10 2.64
N GLU A 215 -17.92 3.79 2.48
CA GLU A 215 -17.78 5.18 2.90
C GLU A 215 -17.65 6.06 1.66
N ASN A 216 -18.38 7.17 1.65
CA ASN A 216 -18.26 8.19 0.60
C ASN A 216 -16.98 8.98 0.84
N PHE A 217 -15.89 8.65 0.15
CA PHE A 217 -14.72 9.51 0.04
C PHE A 217 -14.93 10.53 -1.10
N PRO A 218 -14.50 11.78 -0.93
CA PRO A 218 -14.49 12.75 -2.02
C PRO A 218 -13.53 12.30 -3.12
N ALA A 219 -13.86 12.68 -4.37
CA ALA A 219 -13.17 12.28 -5.60
C ALA A 219 -11.64 12.22 -5.46
N ASP A 220 -11.11 11.11 -5.94
CA ASP A 220 -9.73 10.68 -6.09
C ASP A 220 -8.62 11.54 -5.46
N PRO A 221 -8.04 11.10 -4.32
CA PRO A 221 -6.88 11.78 -3.73
C PRO A 221 -5.65 11.76 -4.65
N THR A 222 -5.52 10.81 -5.56
CA THR A 222 -4.33 10.63 -6.38
C THR A 222 -4.12 11.77 -7.37
N ASP A 223 -5.16 12.34 -7.95
CA ASP A 223 -5.03 13.48 -8.88
C ASP A 223 -4.57 14.77 -8.18
N VAL A 224 -4.93 14.97 -6.92
CA VAL A 224 -4.49 16.12 -6.13
C VAL A 224 -3.02 15.96 -5.71
N TRP A 225 -2.62 14.74 -5.37
CA TRP A 225 -1.31 14.44 -4.83
C TRP A 225 -0.20 14.50 -5.89
N LEU A 226 -0.49 14.00 -7.08
CA LEU A 226 0.50 13.96 -8.17
C LEU A 226 0.80 15.38 -8.69
N ASN A 227 -0.21 16.25 -8.76
CA ASN A 227 -0.05 17.62 -9.22
C ASN A 227 0.69 18.50 -8.22
N ASP A 228 0.42 18.37 -6.90
CA ASP A 228 1.17 19.08 -5.86
C ASP A 228 2.61 18.59 -5.78
N PHE A 229 2.85 17.28 -5.92
CA PHE A 229 4.17 16.70 -5.92
C PHE A 229 5.04 17.19 -7.09
N LEU A 230 4.45 17.31 -8.28
CA LEU A 230 5.17 17.80 -9.49
C LEU A 230 5.39 19.31 -9.47
N SER A 231 4.54 20.08 -8.77
CA SER A 231 4.67 21.54 -8.70
C SER A 231 5.71 22.05 -7.70
N GLU A 232 6.00 21.27 -6.64
CA GLU A 232 6.96 21.68 -5.59
C GLU A 232 8.41 21.29 -5.88
N ASN A 233 8.67 20.34 -6.81
CA ASN A 233 9.99 19.75 -6.96
C ASN A 233 10.77 20.16 -8.21
N ASP A 234 10.32 21.13 -9.03
CA ASP A 234 11.02 21.58 -10.25
C ASP A 234 11.62 20.42 -11.08
N ILE A 235 10.95 19.27 -11.11
CA ILE A 235 11.34 18.17 -11.97
C ILE A 235 10.88 18.58 -13.38
N GLU A 236 11.80 19.09 -14.19
CA GLU A 236 11.59 19.27 -15.63
C GLU A 236 11.05 17.94 -16.17
N ALA A 237 9.76 17.91 -16.48
CA ALA A 237 9.14 16.77 -17.12
C ALA A 237 9.87 16.55 -18.46
N ALA A 238 10.62 15.48 -18.56
CA ALA A 238 11.17 15.04 -19.83
C ALA A 238 9.98 14.80 -20.77
N GLU A 239 9.89 15.61 -21.83
CA GLU A 239 8.85 15.45 -22.85
C GLU A 239 8.88 14.01 -23.36
N PRO A 240 7.72 13.33 -23.42
CA PRO A 240 7.67 11.99 -24.02
C PRO A 240 8.08 12.08 -25.49
N PRO A 241 8.84 11.12 -26.01
CA PRO A 241 9.31 11.15 -27.39
C PRO A 241 8.10 11.21 -28.33
N LEU A 242 8.08 12.23 -29.17
CA LEU A 242 7.07 12.42 -30.22
C LEU A 242 6.98 11.16 -31.06
N LYS A 243 5.84 10.48 -31.01
CA LYS A 243 5.53 9.41 -31.98
C LYS A 243 5.40 10.05 -33.36
N ASN A 244 6.42 9.89 -34.20
CA ASN A 244 6.36 10.22 -35.61
C ASN A 244 5.33 9.31 -36.31
N ASN A 245 4.10 9.80 -36.44
CA ASN A 245 3.15 9.26 -37.41
C ASN A 245 3.49 9.81 -38.81
N ALA A 246 4.41 9.15 -39.48
CA ALA A 246 4.57 9.34 -40.92
C ALA A 246 3.56 8.44 -41.65
N TYR A 247 2.37 8.93 -41.89
CA TYR A 247 1.54 8.40 -42.97
C TYR A 247 2.02 9.07 -44.27
N ALA A 248 2.73 8.30 -45.07
CA ALA A 248 3.02 8.65 -46.46
C ALA A 248 1.75 8.41 -47.28
N GLU A 249 1.16 9.51 -47.76
CA GLU A 249 0.27 9.48 -48.90
C GLU A 249 1.11 9.14 -50.17
N ASN A 250 0.83 8.02 -50.79
CA ASN A 250 1.21 7.78 -52.17
C ASN A 250 -0.04 7.80 -53.03
N GLY A 251 -0.26 8.98 -53.64
CA GLY A 251 -1.10 9.11 -54.80
C GLY A 251 -0.37 8.79 -56.07
N MET A 252 -1.01 8.00 -56.86
CA MET A 252 -1.00 7.83 -58.33
C MET A 252 0.15 8.47 -59.15
N ARG A 253 0.87 7.64 -59.84
CA ARG A 253 0.85 7.43 -61.32
C ARG A 253 1.58 6.13 -61.67
#